data_a4850c6cba7c764d2a13da574969c300
#
_entry.id   a4850c6cba7c764d2a13da574969c300
#
_cell.length_a   1.000
_cell.length_b   1.000
_cell.length_c   1.000
_cell.angle_alpha   90.00
_cell.angle_beta   90.00
_cell.angle_gamma   90.00
#
_symmetry.space_group_name_H-M   'P 1'
#
loop_
_entity.id
_entity.type
_entity.pdbx_description
1 polymer ?
#
loop_
_entity_poly.entity_id
_entity_poly.type
_entity_poly.pdbx_seq_one_letter_code
_entity_poly.pdbx_strand_id
1 'polypeptide(L)'
;MAGRQPVRELLRSEQPVTEVVLAAGSDASEVLDEIARLAAERGVALSRVEDRAELDRVADGLVHQGVVAWAPALPTVGVDALVDRAAARGEAPLLVALDHVTDPHNLGSIARTAEAVGAHGLVLPSRRAASVTPAAEKAAAGAFAHLPVAVVANLNRALASLGERGVWALGLDGEAEAELGDHPLAGEPVVLVVGA
;
A
#
# COMPACT_ATOMS: atom_id res chain seq x y z
N MET A 1 8.15 -8.44 5.16
CA MET A 1 9.00 -7.71 4.19
C MET A 1 10.36 -8.37 4.11
N ALA A 2 10.97 -8.50 2.93
CA ALA A 2 12.24 -9.22 2.74
C ALA A 2 13.26 -8.38 1.98
N GLY A 3 14.56 -8.59 2.27
CA GLY A 3 15.68 -7.92 1.62
C GLY A 3 16.30 -6.79 2.44
N ARG A 4 17.61 -6.58 2.24
CA ARG A 4 18.42 -5.64 3.05
C ARG A 4 17.92 -4.20 2.98
N GLN A 5 17.68 -3.67 1.78
CA GLN A 5 17.22 -2.29 1.62
C GLN A 5 15.79 -2.09 2.13
N PRO A 6 14.79 -2.94 1.74
CA PRO A 6 13.43 -2.81 2.25
C PRO A 6 13.35 -2.87 3.78
N VAL A 7 14.06 -3.80 4.42
CA VAL A 7 14.05 -3.93 5.89
C VAL A 7 14.72 -2.73 6.57
N ARG A 8 15.82 -2.21 6.01
CA ARG A 8 16.47 -1.01 6.52
C ARG A 8 15.54 0.21 6.46
N GLU A 9 14.88 0.43 5.31
CA GLU A 9 13.93 1.54 5.16
C GLU A 9 12.71 1.38 6.07
N LEU A 10 12.22 0.16 6.27
CA LEU A 10 11.17 -0.13 7.23
C LEU A 10 11.58 0.26 8.65
N LEU A 11 12.80 -0.08 9.07
CA LEU A 11 13.31 0.28 10.39
C LEU A 11 13.61 1.77 10.55
N ARG A 12 13.84 2.51 9.47
CA ARG A 12 13.99 3.97 9.46
C ARG A 12 12.66 4.72 9.40
N SER A 13 11.57 4.05 9.02
CA SER A 13 10.23 4.63 8.99
C SER A 13 9.59 4.59 10.38
N GLU A 14 8.45 5.26 10.55
CA GLU A 14 7.65 5.18 11.79
C GLU A 14 6.75 3.95 11.85
N GLN A 15 6.72 3.13 10.79
CA GLN A 15 5.89 1.92 10.76
C GLN A 15 6.26 0.96 11.90
N PRO A 16 5.29 0.35 12.56
CA PRO A 16 5.56 -0.64 13.59
C PRO A 16 6.21 -1.89 12.95
N VAL A 17 7.26 -2.38 13.62
CA VAL A 17 7.94 -3.62 13.26
C VAL A 17 7.86 -4.55 14.45
N THR A 18 7.41 -5.77 14.25
CA THR A 18 7.25 -6.75 15.33
C THR A 18 8.50 -7.57 15.54
N GLU A 19 9.18 -7.95 14.46
CA GLU A 19 10.36 -8.80 14.51
C GLU A 19 11.23 -8.61 13.26
N VAL A 20 12.53 -8.75 13.44
CA VAL A 20 13.53 -8.88 12.37
C VAL A 20 14.22 -10.22 12.52
N VAL A 21 14.30 -11.00 11.43
CA VAL A 21 14.97 -12.30 11.37
C VAL A 21 16.17 -12.23 10.43
N LEU A 22 17.32 -12.60 10.93
CA LEU A 22 18.59 -12.69 10.18
C LEU A 22 18.99 -14.15 9.99
N ALA A 23 19.47 -14.50 8.79
CA ALA A 23 20.14 -15.78 8.60
C ALA A 23 21.56 -15.75 9.20
N ALA A 24 21.92 -16.73 10.01
CA ALA A 24 23.30 -16.93 10.44
C ALA A 24 24.19 -17.22 9.21
N GLY A 25 25.43 -16.72 9.22
CA GLY A 25 26.33 -16.89 8.07
C GLY A 25 26.02 -16.03 6.85
N SER A 26 25.07 -15.12 6.95
CA SER A 26 24.94 -14.05 5.96
C SER A 26 26.24 -13.26 5.94
N ASP A 27 26.78 -13.02 4.72
CA ASP A 27 28.02 -12.25 4.54
C ASP A 27 27.94 -10.98 5.40
N ALA A 28 28.96 -10.78 6.24
CA ALA A 28 29.12 -9.58 7.06
C ALA A 28 28.96 -8.37 6.16
N SER A 29 28.02 -7.51 6.49
CA SER A 29 27.66 -6.37 5.65
C SER A 29 27.27 -5.22 6.55
N GLU A 30 27.84 -4.06 6.28
CA GLU A 30 27.52 -2.82 6.99
C GLU A 30 26.00 -2.58 7.06
N VAL A 31 25.25 -3.02 6.04
CA VAL A 31 23.79 -2.87 6.01
C VAL A 31 23.10 -3.81 7.01
N LEU A 32 23.58 -5.04 7.21
CA LEU A 32 23.03 -5.96 8.21
C LEU A 32 23.37 -5.50 9.63
N ASP A 33 24.56 -4.96 9.84
CA ASP A 33 24.96 -4.36 11.13
C ASP A 33 24.12 -3.13 11.44
N GLU A 34 23.85 -2.30 10.45
CA GLU A 34 22.93 -1.17 10.58
C GLU A 34 21.50 -1.60 10.91
N ILE A 35 20.97 -2.65 10.23
CA ILE A 35 19.65 -3.22 10.50
C ILE A 35 19.57 -3.71 11.95
N ALA A 36 20.59 -4.42 12.43
CA ALA A 36 20.64 -4.90 13.82
C ALA A 36 20.65 -3.75 14.84
N ARG A 37 21.41 -2.68 14.57
CA ARG A 37 21.45 -1.48 15.38
C ARG A 37 20.11 -0.76 15.41
N LEU A 38 19.49 -0.53 14.25
CA LEU A 38 18.18 0.11 14.13
C LEU A 38 17.06 -0.69 14.85
N ALA A 39 17.10 -2.03 14.74
CA ALA A 39 16.16 -2.89 15.45
C ALA A 39 16.33 -2.74 16.98
N ALA A 40 17.58 -2.71 17.48
CA ALA A 40 17.85 -2.52 18.90
C ALA A 40 17.42 -1.13 19.40
N GLU A 41 17.70 -0.06 18.64
CA GLU A 41 17.29 1.32 18.98
C GLU A 41 15.77 1.47 19.08
N ARG A 42 15.02 0.69 18.28
CA ARG A 42 13.55 0.68 18.27
C ARG A 42 12.92 -0.34 19.23
N GLY A 43 13.73 -1.13 19.94
CA GLY A 43 13.25 -2.20 20.80
C GLY A 43 12.53 -3.32 20.01
N VAL A 44 12.86 -3.50 18.73
CA VAL A 44 12.31 -4.56 17.87
C VAL A 44 13.04 -5.87 18.17
N ALA A 45 12.29 -6.96 18.33
CA ALA A 45 12.84 -8.29 18.50
C ALA A 45 13.72 -8.67 17.30
N LEU A 46 14.96 -9.10 17.58
CA LEU A 46 15.91 -9.57 16.59
C LEU A 46 16.20 -11.05 16.85
N SER A 47 15.76 -11.91 15.94
CA SER A 47 16.06 -13.34 15.97
C SER A 47 17.04 -13.74 14.87
N ARG A 48 17.71 -14.90 15.06
CA ARG A 48 18.64 -15.45 14.08
C ARG A 48 18.27 -16.89 13.81
N VAL A 49 18.20 -17.24 12.53
CA VAL A 49 18.02 -18.63 12.07
C VAL A 49 19.35 -19.18 11.58
N GLU A 50 19.62 -20.43 11.88
CA GLU A 50 20.91 -21.06 11.54
C GLU A 50 21.01 -21.41 10.04
N ASP A 51 19.86 -21.70 9.41
CA ASP A 51 19.79 -22.10 8.02
C ASP A 51 19.09 -21.06 7.14
N ARG A 52 19.73 -20.73 6.02
CA ARG A 52 19.16 -19.87 4.98
C ARG A 52 17.86 -20.44 4.42
N ALA A 53 17.76 -21.78 4.33
CA ALA A 53 16.55 -22.47 3.89
C ALA A 53 15.34 -22.25 4.82
N GLU A 54 15.57 -21.96 6.09
CA GLU A 54 14.52 -21.55 7.02
C GLU A 54 14.01 -20.16 6.68
N LEU A 55 14.92 -19.24 6.35
CA LEU A 55 14.55 -17.90 5.94
C LEU A 55 13.84 -17.87 4.56
N ASP A 56 14.23 -18.76 3.63
CA ASP A 56 13.55 -18.95 2.34
C ASP A 56 12.08 -19.35 2.52
N ARG A 57 11.79 -20.25 3.47
CA ARG A 57 10.41 -20.67 3.81
C ARG A 57 9.58 -19.52 4.37
N VAL A 58 10.20 -18.71 5.21
CA VAL A 58 9.60 -17.55 5.87
C VAL A 58 9.41 -16.40 4.89
N ALA A 59 10.30 -16.24 3.92
CA ALA A 59 10.24 -15.18 2.90
C ALA A 59 9.18 -15.43 1.81
N ASP A 60 8.59 -16.64 1.75
CA ASP A 60 7.52 -17.01 0.80
C ASP A 60 7.85 -16.62 -0.66
N GLY A 61 9.04 -17.02 -1.12
CA GLY A 61 9.51 -16.76 -2.48
C GLY A 61 10.06 -15.34 -2.74
N LEU A 62 10.10 -14.47 -1.73
CA LEU A 62 10.72 -13.16 -1.84
C LEU A 62 12.25 -13.24 -1.73
N VAL A 63 12.96 -12.39 -2.47
CA VAL A 63 14.42 -12.30 -2.39
C VAL A 63 14.83 -11.62 -1.07
N HIS A 64 15.18 -12.40 -0.06
CA HIS A 64 15.41 -11.91 1.30
C HIS A 64 16.84 -11.42 1.59
N GLN A 65 17.84 -11.80 0.80
CA GLN A 65 19.25 -11.37 0.98
C GLN A 65 19.80 -11.55 2.40
N GLY A 66 19.30 -12.56 3.15
CA GLY A 66 19.70 -12.87 4.52
C GLY A 66 18.91 -12.13 5.61
N VAL A 67 17.86 -11.38 5.29
CA VAL A 67 17.02 -10.68 6.26
C VAL A 67 15.55 -10.62 5.86
N VAL A 68 14.68 -10.83 6.85
CA VAL A 68 13.22 -10.63 6.76
C VAL A 68 12.77 -9.83 7.98
N ALA A 69 11.79 -8.95 7.81
CA ALA A 69 11.13 -8.25 8.90
C ALA A 69 9.62 -8.44 8.83
N TRP A 70 9.01 -8.59 9.99
CA TRP A 70 7.58 -8.60 10.18
C TRP A 70 7.10 -7.21 10.59
N ALA A 71 6.13 -6.69 9.85
CA ALA A 71 5.39 -5.49 10.22
C ALA A 71 3.89 -5.82 10.18
N PRO A 72 3.07 -5.24 11.03
CA PRO A 72 1.63 -5.34 10.87
C PRO A 72 1.25 -4.89 9.47
N ALA A 73 0.37 -5.64 8.83
CA ALA A 73 -0.19 -5.20 7.56
C ALA A 73 -1.00 -3.91 7.76
N LEU A 74 -0.98 -3.03 6.77
CA LEU A 74 -1.91 -1.90 6.77
C LEU A 74 -3.35 -2.44 6.95
N PRO A 75 -4.13 -1.92 7.92
CA PRO A 75 -5.51 -2.33 8.08
C PRO A 75 -6.27 -2.08 6.76
N THR A 76 -6.85 -3.14 6.22
CA THR A 76 -7.66 -3.05 5.00
C THR A 76 -9.14 -3.20 5.33
N VAL A 77 -9.97 -2.56 4.52
CA VAL A 77 -11.44 -2.62 4.64
C VAL A 77 -12.06 -3.26 3.41
N GLY A 78 -13.32 -3.65 3.48
CA GLY A 78 -14.08 -4.04 2.29
C GLY A 78 -14.41 -2.83 1.42
N VAL A 79 -14.59 -3.05 0.11
CA VAL A 79 -14.95 -1.98 -0.83
C VAL A 79 -16.25 -1.28 -0.42
N ASP A 80 -17.23 -2.05 0.10
CA ASP A 80 -18.50 -1.50 0.58
C ASP A 80 -18.33 -0.53 1.74
N ALA A 81 -17.38 -0.80 2.65
CA ALA A 81 -17.10 0.07 3.78
C ALA A 81 -16.58 1.46 3.34
N LEU A 82 -15.97 1.57 2.16
CA LEU A 82 -15.54 2.86 1.61
C LEU A 82 -16.76 3.71 1.21
N VAL A 83 -17.78 3.09 0.61
CA VAL A 83 -19.03 3.76 0.25
C VAL A 83 -19.83 4.14 1.50
N ASP A 84 -19.90 3.23 2.49
CA ASP A 84 -20.59 3.49 3.76
C ASP A 84 -19.94 4.64 4.53
N ARG A 85 -18.62 4.79 4.43
CA ARG A 85 -17.89 5.92 5.03
C ARG A 85 -18.33 7.27 4.44
N ALA A 86 -18.52 7.37 3.13
CA ALA A 86 -19.04 8.56 2.48
C ALA A 86 -20.47 8.87 2.93
N ALA A 87 -21.32 7.84 2.94
CA ALA A 87 -22.70 7.97 3.40
C ALA A 87 -22.78 8.46 4.86
N ALA A 88 -21.91 7.95 5.74
CA ALA A 88 -21.84 8.38 7.15
C ALA A 88 -21.45 9.86 7.31
N ARG A 89 -20.81 10.46 6.29
CA ARG A 89 -20.46 11.89 6.24
C ARG A 89 -21.51 12.74 5.53
N GLY A 90 -22.54 12.11 4.93
CA GLY A 90 -23.51 12.79 4.08
C GLY A 90 -22.92 13.28 2.76
N GLU A 91 -21.85 12.65 2.30
CA GLU A 91 -21.09 13.03 1.10
C GLU A 91 -21.26 12.01 -0.02
N ALA A 92 -21.18 12.46 -1.27
CA ALA A 92 -21.10 11.55 -2.41
C ALA A 92 -19.76 10.79 -2.38
N PRO A 93 -19.74 9.46 -2.57
CA PRO A 93 -18.51 8.69 -2.60
C PRO A 93 -17.53 9.20 -3.67
N LEU A 94 -16.34 9.59 -3.25
CA LEU A 94 -15.18 9.82 -4.10
C LEU A 94 -14.13 8.77 -3.74
N LEU A 95 -13.95 7.78 -4.62
CA LEU A 95 -12.97 6.72 -4.45
C LEU A 95 -11.88 6.82 -5.52
N VAL A 96 -10.70 6.28 -5.24
CA VAL A 96 -9.62 6.15 -6.22
C VAL A 96 -9.23 4.69 -6.32
N ALA A 97 -9.26 4.14 -7.53
CA ALA A 97 -8.82 2.78 -7.82
C ALA A 97 -7.56 2.82 -8.67
N LEU A 98 -6.57 1.98 -8.33
CA LEU A 98 -5.32 1.91 -9.09
C LEU A 98 -5.32 0.66 -9.95
N ASP A 99 -5.02 0.83 -11.24
CA ASP A 99 -4.83 -0.28 -12.18
C ASP A 99 -3.39 -0.30 -12.71
N HIS A 100 -2.69 -1.42 -12.49
CA HIS A 100 -1.29 -1.61 -12.91
C HIS A 100 -0.28 -0.56 -12.40
N VAL A 101 -0.60 0.24 -11.40
CA VAL A 101 0.37 1.13 -10.73
C VAL A 101 1.29 0.28 -9.85
N THR A 102 2.50 0.02 -10.32
CA THR A 102 3.47 -0.90 -9.67
C THR A 102 4.55 -0.19 -8.87
N ASP A 103 4.76 1.11 -9.11
CA ASP A 103 5.75 1.90 -8.38
C ASP A 103 5.18 2.36 -7.01
N PRO A 104 5.85 2.01 -5.88
CA PRO A 104 5.45 2.48 -4.55
C PRO A 104 5.43 4.01 -4.39
N HIS A 105 6.30 4.73 -5.08
CA HIS A 105 6.31 6.20 -5.03
C HIS A 105 5.06 6.78 -5.68
N ASN A 106 4.63 6.22 -6.82
CA ASN A 106 3.39 6.63 -7.48
C ASN A 106 2.17 6.30 -6.59
N LEU A 107 2.11 5.10 -5.99
CA LEU A 107 1.07 4.76 -5.02
C LEU A 107 1.00 5.79 -3.88
N GLY A 108 2.14 6.12 -3.27
CA GLY A 108 2.18 7.09 -2.17
C GLY A 108 1.73 8.50 -2.60
N SER A 109 2.19 8.96 -3.77
CA SER A 109 1.81 10.28 -4.31
C SER A 109 0.32 10.37 -4.62
N ILE A 110 -0.26 9.30 -5.19
CA ILE A 110 -1.70 9.22 -5.46
C ILE A 110 -2.48 9.19 -4.15
N ALA A 111 -2.04 8.40 -3.16
CA ALA A 111 -2.68 8.35 -1.85
C ALA A 111 -2.71 9.72 -1.16
N ARG A 112 -1.59 10.44 -1.20
CA ARG A 112 -1.48 11.80 -0.66
C ARG A 112 -2.44 12.78 -1.35
N THR A 113 -2.52 12.72 -2.69
CA THR A 113 -3.43 13.58 -3.46
C THR A 113 -4.88 13.21 -3.17
N ALA A 114 -5.22 11.92 -3.16
CA ALA A 114 -6.56 11.43 -2.86
C ALA A 114 -7.03 11.87 -1.45
N GLU A 115 -6.16 11.77 -0.45
CA GLU A 115 -6.46 12.24 0.91
C GLU A 115 -6.69 13.76 0.93
N ALA A 116 -5.81 14.53 0.29
CA ALA A 116 -5.88 15.99 0.26
C ALA A 116 -7.16 16.54 -0.41
N VAL A 117 -7.70 15.82 -1.41
CA VAL A 117 -8.98 16.19 -2.07
C VAL A 117 -10.20 15.58 -1.39
N GLY A 118 -10.04 14.92 -0.23
CA GLY A 118 -11.14 14.37 0.55
C GLY A 118 -11.69 13.04 0.02
N ALA A 119 -10.93 12.25 -0.72
CA ALA A 119 -11.37 10.93 -1.15
C ALA A 119 -11.70 10.02 0.05
N HIS A 120 -12.68 9.16 -0.11
CA HIS A 120 -13.19 8.29 0.94
C HIS A 120 -12.40 6.98 1.08
N GLY A 121 -11.56 6.66 0.11
CA GLY A 121 -10.68 5.50 0.17
C GLY A 121 -10.00 5.15 -1.15
N LEU A 122 -9.03 4.21 -1.05
CA LEU A 122 -8.33 3.63 -2.17
C LEU A 122 -8.77 2.19 -2.41
N VAL A 123 -8.81 1.77 -3.68
CA VAL A 123 -9.02 0.39 -4.10
C VAL A 123 -7.77 -0.10 -4.82
N LEU A 124 -7.10 -1.09 -4.26
CA LEU A 124 -5.85 -1.64 -4.79
C LEU A 124 -6.03 -3.10 -5.21
N PRO A 125 -5.57 -3.51 -6.40
CA PRO A 125 -5.47 -4.92 -6.73
C PRO A 125 -4.45 -5.63 -5.84
N SER A 126 -4.72 -6.88 -5.45
CA SER A 126 -3.78 -7.71 -4.67
C SER A 126 -2.60 -8.23 -5.50
N ARG A 127 -2.68 -8.13 -6.83
CA ARG A 127 -1.65 -8.57 -7.78
C ARG A 127 -1.40 -7.49 -8.81
N ARG A 128 -0.15 -7.43 -9.32
CA ARG A 128 0.29 -6.47 -10.35
C ARG A 128 0.07 -5.01 -9.94
N ALA A 129 0.17 -4.74 -8.64
CA ALA A 129 0.07 -3.40 -8.07
C ALA A 129 1.13 -3.21 -7.01
N ALA A 130 1.51 -1.97 -6.76
CA ALA A 130 2.35 -1.62 -5.63
C ALA A 130 1.64 -1.98 -4.33
N SER A 131 2.37 -2.52 -3.39
CA SER A 131 1.92 -2.67 -2.01
C SER A 131 2.31 -1.44 -1.19
N VAL A 132 1.63 -1.22 -0.08
CA VAL A 132 1.99 -0.16 0.86
C VAL A 132 3.28 -0.55 1.58
N THR A 133 4.40 -0.11 1.01
CA THR A 133 5.76 -0.31 1.51
C THR A 133 6.23 0.94 2.25
N PRO A 134 7.35 0.91 3.00
CA PRO A 134 7.93 2.12 3.58
C PRO A 134 8.20 3.24 2.57
N ALA A 135 8.52 2.90 1.32
CA ALA A 135 8.70 3.89 0.26
C ALA A 135 7.36 4.55 -0.12
N ALA A 136 6.28 3.77 -0.22
CA ALA A 136 4.93 4.29 -0.46
C ALA A 136 4.45 5.14 0.74
N GLU A 137 4.66 4.69 1.97
CA GLU A 137 4.33 5.44 3.20
C GLU A 137 5.03 6.80 3.23
N LYS A 138 6.34 6.80 2.96
CA LYS A 138 7.14 8.04 2.91
C LYS A 138 6.61 9.00 1.84
N ALA A 139 6.28 8.50 0.65
CA ALA A 139 5.72 9.31 -0.43
C ALA A 139 4.30 9.81 -0.11
N ALA A 140 3.51 9.01 0.60
CA ALA A 140 2.16 9.34 1.04
C ALA A 140 2.13 10.39 2.17
N ALA A 141 3.25 10.66 2.86
CA ALA A 141 3.37 11.67 3.92
C ALA A 141 2.25 11.59 4.98
N GLY A 142 1.90 10.36 5.40
CA GLY A 142 0.88 10.10 6.43
C GLY A 142 -0.55 9.90 5.91
N ALA A 143 -0.80 10.01 4.61
CA ALA A 143 -2.15 9.88 4.04
C ALA A 143 -2.83 8.53 4.38
N PHE A 144 -2.08 7.44 4.47
CA PHE A 144 -2.63 6.12 4.82
C PHE A 144 -3.20 6.02 6.24
N ALA A 145 -2.89 6.96 7.13
CA ALA A 145 -3.51 7.03 8.45
C ALA A 145 -4.98 7.52 8.38
N HIS A 146 -5.34 8.23 7.33
CA HIS A 146 -6.65 8.88 7.18
C HIS A 146 -7.46 8.34 6.00
N LEU A 147 -6.78 7.77 5.00
CA LEU A 147 -7.37 7.23 3.78
C LEU A 147 -7.42 5.69 3.83
N PRO A 148 -8.60 5.09 4.13
CA PRO A 148 -8.73 3.64 4.19
C PRO A 148 -8.46 2.99 2.83
N VAL A 149 -7.91 1.78 2.89
CA VAL A 149 -7.52 1.01 1.70
C VAL A 149 -8.32 -0.30 1.64
N ALA A 150 -8.93 -0.54 0.50
CA ALA A 150 -9.52 -1.84 0.16
C ALA A 150 -8.58 -2.58 -0.80
N VAL A 151 -8.21 -3.81 -0.46
CA VAL A 151 -7.40 -4.67 -1.34
C VAL A 151 -8.31 -5.72 -1.97
N VAL A 152 -8.35 -5.76 -3.31
CA VAL A 152 -9.27 -6.62 -4.05
C VAL A 152 -8.53 -7.61 -4.95
N ALA A 153 -9.04 -8.83 -5.04
CA ALA A 153 -8.45 -9.86 -5.91
C ALA A 153 -8.65 -9.57 -7.40
N ASN A 154 -9.75 -8.87 -7.75
CA ASN A 154 -10.12 -8.53 -9.11
C ASN A 154 -10.75 -7.13 -9.14
N LEU A 155 -10.06 -6.19 -9.79
CA LEU A 155 -10.48 -4.79 -9.86
C LEU A 155 -11.81 -4.63 -10.64
N ASN A 156 -11.95 -5.28 -11.77
CA ASN A 156 -13.17 -5.18 -12.60
C ASN A 156 -14.42 -5.66 -11.82
N ARG A 157 -14.28 -6.73 -11.04
CA ARG A 157 -15.36 -7.20 -10.18
C ARG A 157 -15.70 -6.20 -9.07
N ALA A 158 -14.68 -5.57 -8.48
CA ALA A 158 -14.90 -4.53 -7.47
C ALA A 158 -15.59 -3.30 -8.08
N LEU A 159 -15.18 -2.85 -9.26
CA LEU A 159 -15.83 -1.75 -9.98
C LEU A 159 -17.29 -2.08 -10.33
N ALA A 160 -17.58 -3.31 -10.76
CA ALA A 160 -18.95 -3.75 -11.02
C ALA A 160 -19.80 -3.70 -9.74
N SER A 161 -19.27 -4.19 -8.60
CA SER A 161 -19.96 -4.12 -7.30
C SER A 161 -20.21 -2.68 -6.85
N LEU A 162 -19.27 -1.77 -7.08
CA LEU A 162 -19.47 -0.34 -6.84
C LEU A 162 -20.57 0.24 -7.73
N GLY A 163 -20.64 -0.18 -9.01
CA GLY A 163 -21.70 0.20 -9.95
C GLY A 163 -23.09 -0.22 -9.48
N GLU A 164 -23.23 -1.42 -8.89
CA GLU A 164 -24.48 -1.88 -8.26
C GLU A 164 -24.93 -0.99 -7.09
N ARG A 165 -23.99 -0.27 -6.47
CA ARG A 165 -24.25 0.73 -5.42
C ARG A 165 -24.37 2.17 -5.93
N GLY A 166 -24.46 2.35 -7.24
CA GLY A 166 -24.62 3.66 -7.87
C GLY A 166 -23.34 4.51 -7.95
N VAL A 167 -22.16 3.89 -7.80
CA VAL A 167 -20.86 4.58 -7.94
C VAL A 167 -20.35 4.39 -9.37
N TRP A 168 -20.20 5.48 -10.11
CA TRP A 168 -19.70 5.49 -11.47
C TRP A 168 -18.18 5.30 -11.54
N ALA A 169 -17.72 4.48 -12.46
CA ALA A 169 -16.29 4.31 -12.71
C ALA A 169 -15.84 5.25 -13.83
N LEU A 170 -14.88 6.12 -13.56
CA LEU A 170 -14.26 7.03 -14.52
C LEU A 170 -12.78 6.68 -14.69
N GLY A 171 -12.38 6.24 -15.88
CA GLY A 171 -10.98 6.04 -16.24
C GLY A 171 -10.31 7.38 -16.54
N LEU A 172 -9.14 7.61 -15.95
CA LEU A 172 -8.31 8.77 -16.29
C LEU A 172 -7.38 8.41 -17.44
N ASP A 173 -7.48 9.17 -18.53
CA ASP A 173 -6.65 9.01 -19.74
C ASP A 173 -6.17 10.39 -20.18
N GLY A 174 -4.87 10.52 -20.47
CA GLY A 174 -4.29 11.79 -20.92
C GLY A 174 -4.75 12.22 -22.32
N GLU A 175 -5.35 11.30 -23.11
CA GLU A 175 -5.90 11.57 -24.44
C GLU A 175 -7.43 11.72 -24.43
N ALA A 176 -8.06 11.72 -23.25
CA ALA A 176 -9.51 11.89 -23.13
C ALA A 176 -9.95 13.27 -23.63
N GLU A 177 -11.08 13.31 -24.35
CA GLU A 177 -11.65 14.57 -24.85
C GLU A 177 -12.26 15.45 -23.75
N ALA A 178 -12.71 14.84 -22.65
CA ALA A 178 -13.35 15.55 -21.54
C ALA A 178 -12.36 15.77 -20.38
N GLU A 179 -12.33 16.98 -19.86
CA GLU A 179 -11.61 17.27 -18.63
C GLU A 179 -12.42 16.83 -17.40
N LEU A 180 -11.73 16.32 -16.37
CA LEU A 180 -12.38 15.81 -15.16
C LEU A 180 -13.27 16.86 -14.47
N GLY A 181 -12.83 18.13 -14.45
CA GLY A 181 -13.55 19.22 -13.80
C GLY A 181 -14.87 19.59 -14.50
N ASP A 182 -14.97 19.36 -15.78
CA ASP A 182 -16.16 19.66 -16.61
C ASP A 182 -17.02 18.43 -16.88
N HIS A 183 -16.65 17.28 -16.31
CA HIS A 183 -17.36 16.03 -16.55
C HIS A 183 -18.78 16.07 -15.93
N PRO A 184 -19.83 15.58 -16.62
CA PRO A 184 -21.22 15.55 -16.12
C PRO A 184 -21.40 14.86 -14.77
N LEU A 185 -20.50 13.95 -14.40
CA LEU A 185 -20.50 13.26 -13.11
C LEU A 185 -19.72 13.99 -12.02
N ALA A 186 -19.28 15.24 -12.24
CA ALA A 186 -18.66 16.03 -11.20
C ALA A 186 -19.65 16.25 -10.04
N GLY A 187 -19.30 15.79 -8.84
CA GLY A 187 -20.20 15.84 -7.67
C GLY A 187 -21.08 14.60 -7.47
N GLU A 188 -21.12 13.68 -8.41
CA GLU A 188 -21.81 12.40 -8.28
C GLU A 188 -20.91 11.34 -7.58
N PRO A 189 -21.50 10.21 -7.09
CA PRO A 189 -20.73 9.09 -6.58
C PRO A 189 -19.80 8.52 -7.66
N VAL A 190 -18.48 8.63 -7.48
CA VAL A 190 -17.50 8.19 -8.48
C VAL A 190 -16.33 7.42 -7.87
N VAL A 191 -15.79 6.51 -8.66
CA VAL A 191 -14.46 5.93 -8.46
C VAL A 191 -13.58 6.31 -9.66
N LEU A 192 -12.53 7.07 -9.40
CA LEU A 192 -11.53 7.46 -10.40
C LEU A 192 -10.55 6.29 -10.56
N VAL A 193 -10.44 5.76 -11.77
CA VAL A 193 -9.50 4.67 -12.10
C VAL A 193 -8.25 5.30 -12.71
N VAL A 194 -7.14 5.17 -12.00
CA VAL A 194 -5.82 5.66 -12.40
C VAL A 194 -5.00 4.45 -12.88
N GLY A 195 -4.64 4.45 -14.14
CA GLY A 195 -3.85 3.41 -14.77
C GLY A 195 -2.41 3.85 -15.09
N ALA A 196 -1.55 2.85 -15.42
CA ALA A 196 -0.21 3.06 -15.97
C ALA A 196 -0.21 2.70 -17.46
#